data_4ab9ae0784d1c68ac296aa1db114619a
#
_entry.id   4ab9ae0784d1c68ac296aa1db114619a
#
_cell.length_a   1.000
_cell.length_b   1.000
_cell.length_c   1.000
_cell.angle_alpha   90.00
_cell.angle_beta   90.00
_cell.angle_gamma   90.00
#
_symmetry.space_group_name_H-M   'P 1'
#
loop_
_entity.id
_entity.type
_entity.pdbx_description
1 polymer ?
#
loop_
_entity_poly.entity_id
_entity_poly.type
_entity_poly.pdbx_seq_one_letter_code
_entity_poly.pdbx_strand_id
1 'polypeptide(L)'
;MIRKDDIVQGLRELGVREGDLLMVHTALSSIGRVEGGADAVIDALIDAVGPSGTIAMPTLYIPSITSGEVFDVDQSPSQMGKVTEAFRKRQGTVRSVHPTHPIAASGARAEELIAEHVRATTACGEGTPFTKLIEWGGKVLLLGVDQDRNTLLHTAEDYADSPYLTPRFARYRDPSDGQVKDITLQKFPGPHRDFIGLDRLFREAGVMRTGKIGKAVCRLMDAAGTVRVAVDALKRDPAAVLCENPACADCVRQRGAIRRKELAAEDFTLSVRIDEPADFEALSRELWGFGITSIEIGTELLRQLIGYGLERSAKAVLDSGLSVTAVDVSGNKSIGDAVKFAAQVGARTLVKSAPPGDLSAGRARLEMVASAANAAGLRLMVRNNSTSMVNTAESTGLLKELGASLAFDPAEFAAVGQSPFLKVYYHGISKSLISQLYVKDGWFDGELAEPGFGNGEVKELISILRCRSFSGPMVIWPRESIARSCRAFWELLKAM
;
A
#
# COMPACT_ATOMS: atom_id res chain seq x y z
N MET A 1 5.38 17.58 -42.62
CA MET A 1 5.00 16.18 -42.40
C MET A 1 6.32 15.45 -42.16
N ILE A 2 6.38 14.59 -41.14
CA ILE A 2 7.61 13.86 -40.77
C ILE A 2 7.69 12.58 -41.62
N ARG A 3 8.82 12.32 -42.25
CA ARG A 3 9.05 11.11 -43.03
C ARG A 3 9.85 10.07 -42.26
N LYS A 4 9.82 8.83 -42.71
CA LYS A 4 10.59 7.72 -42.11
C LYS A 4 12.07 8.08 -41.91
N ASP A 5 12.70 8.64 -42.97
CA ASP A 5 14.13 9.01 -42.94
C ASP A 5 14.44 10.08 -41.87
N ASP A 6 13.54 11.03 -41.65
CA ASP A 6 13.68 12.04 -40.60
C ASP A 6 13.73 11.37 -39.21
N ILE A 7 12.92 10.30 -39.01
CA ILE A 7 12.88 9.54 -37.76
C ILE A 7 14.18 8.73 -37.61
N VAL A 8 14.65 8.03 -38.66
CA VAL A 8 15.91 7.25 -38.65
C VAL A 8 17.08 8.15 -38.30
N GLN A 9 17.18 9.32 -38.95
CA GLN A 9 18.22 10.29 -38.66
C GLN A 9 18.19 10.74 -37.20
N GLY A 10 17.00 11.15 -36.70
CA GLY A 10 16.87 11.59 -35.31
C GLY A 10 17.20 10.49 -34.30
N LEU A 11 16.88 9.22 -34.57
CA LEU A 11 17.25 8.08 -33.73
C LEU A 11 18.78 7.89 -33.69
N ARG A 12 19.46 7.99 -34.83
CA ARG A 12 20.91 7.89 -34.92
C ARG A 12 21.64 9.04 -34.21
N GLU A 13 21.13 10.26 -34.36
CA GLU A 13 21.64 11.44 -33.65
C GLU A 13 21.45 11.32 -32.13
N LEU A 14 20.33 10.75 -31.70
CA LEU A 14 20.05 10.48 -30.28
C LEU A 14 21.03 9.42 -29.71
N GLY A 15 21.55 8.53 -30.54
CA GLY A 15 22.54 7.51 -30.14
C GLY A 15 22.09 6.07 -30.32
N VAL A 16 20.99 5.81 -31.05
CA VAL A 16 20.62 4.46 -31.48
C VAL A 16 21.67 3.98 -32.53
N ARG A 17 22.12 2.73 -32.43
CA ARG A 17 23.12 2.12 -33.28
C ARG A 17 22.63 0.81 -33.88
N GLU A 18 23.24 0.39 -34.96
CA GLU A 18 23.04 -0.94 -35.50
C GLU A 18 23.46 -2.01 -34.47
N GLY A 19 22.68 -3.07 -34.37
CA GLY A 19 22.85 -4.14 -33.39
C GLY A 19 22.22 -3.86 -32.00
N ASP A 20 21.67 -2.65 -31.76
CA ASP A 20 21.04 -2.35 -30.46
C ASP A 20 19.85 -3.27 -30.17
N LEU A 21 19.74 -3.72 -28.91
CA LEU A 21 18.49 -4.22 -28.32
C LEU A 21 17.78 -3.01 -27.72
N LEU A 22 16.66 -2.62 -28.32
CA LEU A 22 15.96 -1.38 -28.00
C LEU A 22 14.53 -1.64 -27.52
N MET A 23 14.24 -1.37 -26.25
CA MET A 23 12.87 -1.35 -25.75
C MET A 23 12.26 0.03 -25.97
N VAL A 24 11.11 0.08 -26.64
CA VAL A 24 10.51 1.33 -27.11
C VAL A 24 9.16 1.58 -26.47
N HIS A 25 9.02 2.76 -25.89
CA HIS A 25 7.74 3.34 -25.48
C HIS A 25 7.47 4.57 -26.35
N THR A 26 6.31 4.65 -26.98
CA THR A 26 6.04 5.71 -27.94
C THR A 26 4.61 6.22 -27.94
N ALA A 27 4.44 7.51 -28.24
CA ALA A 27 3.15 8.13 -28.53
C ALA A 27 3.22 8.74 -29.95
N LEU A 28 2.54 8.13 -30.92
CA LEU A 28 2.53 8.59 -32.32
C LEU A 28 2.12 10.07 -32.45
N SER A 29 1.12 10.50 -31.70
CA SER A 29 0.61 11.88 -31.73
C SER A 29 1.64 12.93 -31.29
N SER A 30 2.60 12.55 -30.44
CA SER A 30 3.65 13.47 -29.98
C SER A 30 4.68 13.79 -31.04
N ILE A 31 4.91 12.87 -32.00
CA ILE A 31 5.87 13.07 -33.09
C ILE A 31 5.37 14.18 -34.06
N GLY A 32 4.06 14.30 -34.19
CA GLY A 32 3.38 15.14 -35.16
C GLY A 32 2.80 14.29 -36.29
N ARG A 33 2.53 14.91 -37.45
CA ARG A 33 1.96 14.19 -38.60
C ARG A 33 3.08 13.41 -39.30
N VAL A 34 3.07 12.08 -39.12
CA VAL A 34 4.02 11.14 -39.75
C VAL A 34 3.39 10.59 -41.04
N GLU A 35 4.13 10.65 -42.13
CA GLU A 35 3.77 10.01 -43.41
C GLU A 35 3.90 8.48 -43.25
N GLY A 36 2.82 7.74 -43.58
CA GLY A 36 2.73 6.30 -43.35
C GLY A 36 2.39 5.91 -41.88
N GLY A 37 2.21 6.89 -40.97
CA GLY A 37 1.69 6.67 -39.64
C GLY A 37 2.51 5.74 -38.76
N ALA A 38 1.86 4.77 -38.12
CA ALA A 38 2.48 3.84 -37.19
C ALA A 38 3.50 2.92 -37.86
N ASP A 39 3.20 2.46 -39.09
CA ASP A 39 4.09 1.56 -39.83
C ASP A 39 5.41 2.25 -40.21
N ALA A 40 5.37 3.51 -40.60
CA ALA A 40 6.57 4.28 -40.88
C ALA A 40 7.47 4.48 -39.64
N VAL A 41 6.87 4.64 -38.46
CA VAL A 41 7.63 4.69 -37.19
C VAL A 41 8.27 3.35 -36.89
N ILE A 42 7.55 2.24 -37.09
CA ILE A 42 8.08 0.89 -36.89
C ILE A 42 9.23 0.61 -37.88
N ASP A 43 9.05 0.94 -39.18
CA ASP A 43 10.07 0.79 -40.18
C ASP A 43 11.35 1.60 -39.85
N ALA A 44 11.16 2.83 -39.36
CA ALA A 44 12.28 3.67 -38.97
C ALA A 44 13.08 3.09 -37.78
N LEU A 45 12.37 2.49 -36.79
CA LEU A 45 13.01 1.82 -35.66
C LEU A 45 13.81 0.60 -36.12
N ILE A 46 13.24 -0.23 -36.99
CA ILE A 46 13.91 -1.42 -37.55
C ILE A 46 15.14 -1.00 -38.37
N ASP A 47 15.00 0.01 -39.23
CA ASP A 47 16.12 0.52 -40.04
C ASP A 47 17.24 1.12 -39.17
N ALA A 48 16.89 1.74 -38.04
CA ALA A 48 17.86 2.34 -37.14
C ALA A 48 18.74 1.32 -36.41
N VAL A 49 18.12 0.18 -35.98
CA VAL A 49 18.88 -0.90 -35.31
C VAL A 49 19.46 -1.93 -36.28
N GLY A 50 19.03 -1.94 -37.54
CA GLY A 50 19.52 -2.83 -38.58
C GLY A 50 19.19 -4.31 -38.34
N PRO A 51 19.69 -5.20 -39.25
CA PRO A 51 19.32 -6.62 -39.22
C PRO A 51 19.85 -7.41 -38.01
N SER A 52 20.92 -6.94 -37.38
CA SER A 52 21.51 -7.53 -36.17
C SER A 52 20.85 -7.02 -34.88
N GLY A 53 20.02 -5.97 -34.97
CA GLY A 53 19.32 -5.39 -33.82
C GLY A 53 18.01 -6.09 -33.47
N THR A 54 17.43 -5.65 -32.37
CA THR A 54 16.14 -6.15 -31.89
C THR A 54 15.32 -5.01 -31.30
N ILE A 55 14.06 -4.89 -31.73
CA ILE A 55 13.08 -3.97 -31.15
C ILE A 55 12.16 -4.76 -30.24
N ALA A 56 11.88 -4.20 -29.06
CA ALA A 56 10.90 -4.71 -28.10
C ALA A 56 9.92 -3.61 -27.70
N MET A 57 8.66 -3.94 -27.53
CA MET A 57 7.62 -2.99 -27.08
C MET A 57 6.69 -3.66 -26.06
N PRO A 58 6.39 -3.02 -24.92
CA PRO A 58 5.32 -3.47 -24.03
C PRO A 58 3.96 -3.42 -24.76
N THR A 59 3.19 -4.49 -24.62
CA THR A 59 1.90 -4.65 -25.31
C THR A 59 0.80 -5.08 -24.35
N LEU A 60 0.67 -4.35 -23.22
CA LEU A 60 -0.24 -4.68 -22.14
C LEU A 60 -1.70 -4.72 -22.61
N TYR A 61 -2.43 -5.70 -22.07
CA TYR A 61 -3.86 -5.81 -22.15
C TYR A 61 -4.45 -5.48 -20.79
N ILE A 62 -4.99 -4.27 -20.63
CA ILE A 62 -5.41 -3.73 -19.33
C ILE A 62 -6.52 -4.55 -18.65
N PRO A 63 -7.53 -5.13 -19.35
CA PRO A 63 -8.56 -5.92 -18.70
C PRO A 63 -8.02 -7.16 -17.96
N SER A 64 -6.92 -7.76 -18.41
CA SER A 64 -6.28 -8.87 -17.66
C SER A 64 -5.71 -8.40 -16.32
N ILE A 65 -5.35 -7.12 -16.22
CA ILE A 65 -4.83 -6.50 -14.99
C ILE A 65 -5.97 -6.01 -14.09
N THR A 66 -7.00 -5.38 -14.65
CA THR A 66 -8.04 -4.67 -13.87
C THR A 66 -9.24 -5.53 -13.52
N SER A 67 -9.72 -6.35 -14.46
CA SER A 67 -10.93 -7.19 -14.30
C SER A 67 -10.65 -8.69 -14.26
N GLY A 68 -9.38 -9.11 -14.39
CA GLY A 68 -9.01 -10.51 -14.38
C GLY A 68 -9.44 -11.30 -15.63
N GLU A 69 -9.65 -10.59 -16.76
CA GLU A 69 -9.91 -11.26 -18.03
C GLU A 69 -8.72 -12.12 -18.45
N VAL A 70 -9.02 -13.20 -19.19
CA VAL A 70 -7.99 -14.11 -19.69
C VAL A 70 -7.17 -13.42 -20.76
N PHE A 71 -5.87 -13.34 -20.56
CA PHE A 71 -4.94 -12.88 -21.59
C PHE A 71 -4.75 -13.96 -22.64
N ASP A 72 -4.87 -13.61 -23.90
CA ASP A 72 -4.59 -14.44 -25.05
C ASP A 72 -3.50 -13.75 -25.90
N VAL A 73 -2.41 -14.46 -26.15
CA VAL A 73 -1.24 -13.86 -26.81
C VAL A 73 -1.55 -13.33 -28.21
N ASP A 74 -2.44 -13.99 -28.94
CA ASP A 74 -2.82 -13.62 -30.30
C ASP A 74 -4.00 -12.64 -30.34
N GLN A 75 -5.04 -12.88 -29.49
CA GLN A 75 -6.31 -12.17 -29.57
C GLN A 75 -6.35 -10.88 -28.74
N SER A 76 -5.67 -10.84 -27.58
CA SER A 76 -5.72 -9.68 -26.69
C SER A 76 -5.01 -8.47 -27.33
N PRO A 77 -5.71 -7.34 -27.58
CA PRO A 77 -5.09 -6.18 -28.20
C PRO A 77 -4.11 -5.48 -27.27
N SER A 78 -3.10 -4.81 -27.86
CA SER A 78 -2.27 -3.88 -27.09
C SER A 78 -3.03 -2.57 -26.86
N GLN A 79 -3.12 -2.15 -25.59
CA GLN A 79 -3.71 -0.87 -25.22
C GLN A 79 -2.67 0.23 -24.94
N MET A 80 -1.41 -0.05 -25.32
CA MET A 80 -0.27 0.90 -25.14
C MET A 80 -0.15 1.91 -26.28
N GLY A 81 -1.03 1.87 -27.25
CA GLY A 81 -1.09 2.84 -28.34
C GLY A 81 -1.06 2.23 -29.74
N LYS A 82 -1.24 3.10 -30.76
CA LYS A 82 -1.37 2.65 -32.15
C LYS A 82 -0.10 1.97 -32.70
N VAL A 83 1.07 2.45 -32.31
CA VAL A 83 2.34 1.88 -32.77
C VAL A 83 2.57 0.48 -32.20
N THR A 84 2.31 0.29 -30.91
CA THR A 84 2.49 -1.03 -30.26
C THR A 84 1.47 -2.05 -30.77
N GLU A 85 0.23 -1.62 -31.07
CA GLU A 85 -0.78 -2.51 -31.66
C GLU A 85 -0.45 -2.88 -33.10
N ALA A 86 0.04 -1.95 -33.91
CA ALA A 86 0.54 -2.23 -35.26
C ALA A 86 1.76 -3.15 -35.23
N PHE A 87 2.71 -2.89 -34.31
CA PHE A 87 3.94 -3.68 -34.16
C PHE A 87 3.65 -5.14 -33.80
N ARG A 88 2.78 -5.41 -32.81
CA ARG A 88 2.47 -6.79 -32.42
C ARG A 88 1.79 -7.62 -33.53
N LYS A 89 1.09 -6.96 -34.47
CA LYS A 89 0.41 -7.61 -35.60
C LYS A 89 1.30 -7.77 -36.83
N ARG A 90 2.48 -7.17 -36.81
CA ARG A 90 3.39 -7.18 -37.96
C ARG A 90 3.97 -8.57 -38.16
N GLN A 91 4.07 -9.00 -39.43
CA GLN A 91 4.72 -10.27 -39.77
C GLN A 91 6.19 -10.29 -39.26
N GLY A 92 6.58 -11.40 -38.62
CA GLY A 92 7.92 -11.56 -38.03
C GLY A 92 8.05 -10.95 -36.62
N THR A 93 7.00 -10.41 -36.07
CA THR A 93 6.94 -10.02 -34.65
C THR A 93 6.42 -11.17 -33.81
N VAL A 94 7.12 -11.50 -32.75
CA VAL A 94 6.71 -12.47 -31.73
C VAL A 94 6.24 -11.76 -30.47
N ARG A 95 5.34 -12.36 -29.71
CA ARG A 95 4.80 -11.79 -28.45
C ARG A 95 4.90 -12.79 -27.31
N SER A 96 5.35 -12.34 -26.16
CA SER A 96 5.47 -13.17 -24.96
C SER A 96 4.13 -13.52 -24.34
N VAL A 97 4.02 -14.73 -23.80
CA VAL A 97 2.87 -15.20 -23.04
C VAL A 97 3.05 -14.75 -21.59
N HIS A 98 2.56 -13.56 -21.28
CA HIS A 98 2.55 -13.05 -19.91
C HIS A 98 1.30 -12.19 -19.67
N PRO A 99 0.44 -12.51 -18.66
CA PRO A 99 -0.90 -11.93 -18.57
C PRO A 99 -0.91 -10.43 -18.25
N THR A 100 0.12 -9.91 -17.61
CA THR A 100 0.11 -8.50 -17.18
C THR A 100 1.05 -7.60 -17.97
N HIS A 101 2.27 -8.07 -18.30
CA HIS A 101 3.30 -7.27 -18.94
C HIS A 101 3.88 -7.93 -20.21
N PRO A 102 3.04 -8.38 -21.17
CA PRO A 102 3.54 -9.01 -22.37
C PRO A 102 4.37 -8.04 -23.21
N ILE A 103 5.44 -8.57 -23.80
CA ILE A 103 6.35 -7.86 -24.71
C ILE A 103 6.19 -8.42 -26.12
N ALA A 104 6.02 -7.54 -27.12
CA ALA A 104 6.23 -7.90 -28.52
C ALA A 104 7.68 -7.58 -28.92
N ALA A 105 8.30 -8.45 -29.70
CA ALA A 105 9.67 -8.27 -30.15
C ALA A 105 9.86 -8.68 -31.61
N SER A 106 10.77 -8.00 -32.32
CA SER A 106 11.17 -8.30 -33.70
C SER A 106 12.66 -8.02 -33.91
N GLY A 107 13.37 -8.89 -34.61
CA GLY A 107 14.80 -8.78 -34.87
C GLY A 107 15.59 -10.00 -34.41
N ALA A 108 16.92 -9.91 -34.44
CA ALA A 108 17.83 -11.05 -34.34
C ALA A 108 17.68 -11.88 -33.04
N ARG A 109 17.30 -11.26 -31.92
CA ARG A 109 17.18 -11.92 -30.62
C ARG A 109 15.74 -11.92 -30.08
N ALA A 110 14.73 -11.68 -30.93
CA ALA A 110 13.36 -11.49 -30.48
C ALA A 110 12.80 -12.73 -29.77
N GLU A 111 12.98 -13.92 -30.32
CA GLU A 111 12.48 -15.17 -29.71
C GLU A 111 13.19 -15.48 -28.38
N GLU A 112 14.54 -15.33 -28.36
CA GLU A 112 15.34 -15.55 -27.15
C GLU A 112 14.93 -14.59 -26.02
N LEU A 113 14.63 -13.34 -26.36
CA LEU A 113 14.21 -12.32 -25.40
C LEU A 113 12.94 -12.73 -24.65
N ILE A 114 11.95 -13.29 -25.34
CA ILE A 114 10.63 -13.57 -24.79
C ILE A 114 10.42 -15.00 -24.27
N ALA A 115 11.33 -15.94 -24.61
CA ALA A 115 11.12 -17.39 -24.44
C ALA A 115 10.73 -17.82 -23.02
N GLU A 116 11.35 -17.25 -21.99
CA GLU A 116 11.14 -17.65 -20.59
C GLU A 116 10.04 -16.83 -19.88
N HIS A 117 9.44 -15.83 -20.55
CA HIS A 117 8.54 -14.89 -19.90
C HIS A 117 7.30 -15.53 -19.29
N VAL A 118 6.80 -16.62 -19.88
CA VAL A 118 5.66 -17.38 -19.33
C VAL A 118 5.94 -18.01 -17.96
N ARG A 119 7.22 -18.23 -17.62
CA ARG A 119 7.65 -18.83 -16.35
C ARG A 119 7.95 -17.79 -15.27
N ALA A 120 8.00 -16.50 -15.64
CA ALA A 120 8.32 -15.44 -14.70
C ALA A 120 7.22 -15.33 -13.63
N THR A 121 7.63 -15.31 -12.37
CA THR A 121 6.74 -15.20 -11.20
C THR A 121 6.59 -13.76 -10.70
N THR A 122 7.17 -12.79 -11.40
CA THR A 122 7.04 -11.36 -11.15
C THR A 122 6.61 -10.63 -12.40
N ALA A 123 6.12 -9.41 -12.26
CA ALA A 123 5.67 -8.61 -13.41
C ALA A 123 6.83 -8.11 -14.29
N CYS A 124 7.93 -7.68 -13.67
CA CYS A 124 9.06 -7.05 -14.36
C CYS A 124 10.44 -7.44 -13.78
N GLY A 125 10.50 -8.43 -12.87
CA GLY A 125 11.72 -8.90 -12.22
C GLY A 125 12.39 -10.07 -12.97
N GLU A 126 12.98 -10.96 -12.21
CA GLU A 126 13.77 -12.07 -12.74
C GLU A 126 13.00 -12.95 -13.73
N GLY A 127 13.67 -13.39 -14.80
CA GLY A 127 13.09 -14.21 -15.86
C GLY A 127 12.23 -13.47 -16.86
N THR A 128 12.13 -12.13 -16.77
CA THR A 128 11.36 -11.31 -17.72
C THR A 128 12.25 -10.74 -18.83
N PRO A 129 11.68 -10.30 -19.96
CA PRO A 129 12.42 -9.56 -20.98
C PRO A 129 13.08 -8.28 -20.48
N PHE A 130 12.60 -7.70 -19.39
CA PHE A 130 13.19 -6.51 -18.79
C PHE A 130 14.56 -6.80 -18.16
N THR A 131 14.73 -7.94 -17.49
CA THR A 131 16.03 -8.33 -16.93
C THR A 131 17.01 -8.74 -18.02
N LYS A 132 16.55 -9.47 -19.06
CA LYS A 132 17.37 -9.76 -20.23
C LYS A 132 17.84 -8.49 -20.96
N LEU A 133 16.98 -7.46 -21.05
CA LEU A 133 17.37 -6.16 -21.59
C LEU A 133 18.57 -5.57 -20.84
N ILE A 134 18.55 -5.66 -19.50
CA ILE A 134 19.64 -5.19 -18.64
C ILE A 134 20.92 -6.01 -18.87
N GLU A 135 20.81 -7.33 -18.80
CA GLU A 135 21.92 -8.28 -18.92
C GLU A 135 22.64 -8.20 -20.27
N TRP A 136 21.89 -7.92 -21.33
CA TRP A 136 22.43 -7.86 -22.70
C TRP A 136 22.85 -6.45 -23.13
N GLY A 137 22.90 -5.50 -22.20
CA GLY A 137 23.32 -4.12 -22.47
C GLY A 137 22.35 -3.36 -23.37
N GLY A 138 21.06 -3.68 -23.28
CA GLY A 138 20.04 -3.03 -24.08
C GLY A 138 19.76 -1.60 -23.63
N LYS A 139 18.97 -0.91 -24.44
CA LYS A 139 18.58 0.49 -24.23
C LYS A 139 17.06 0.65 -24.15
N VAL A 140 16.62 1.71 -23.49
CA VAL A 140 15.22 2.14 -23.49
C VAL A 140 15.09 3.45 -24.26
N LEU A 141 14.15 3.48 -25.18
CA LEU A 141 13.77 4.67 -25.93
C LEU A 141 12.37 5.12 -25.51
N LEU A 142 12.27 6.34 -24.97
CA LEU A 142 11.01 7.04 -24.80
C LEU A 142 10.85 8.02 -25.96
N LEU A 143 9.99 7.68 -26.93
CA LEU A 143 9.74 8.47 -28.14
C LEU A 143 8.44 9.28 -27.97
N GLY A 144 8.57 10.50 -27.49
CA GLY A 144 7.43 11.40 -27.26
C GLY A 144 6.54 11.05 -26.07
N VAL A 145 7.10 10.31 -25.12
CA VAL A 145 6.55 10.02 -23.80
C VAL A 145 7.61 10.31 -22.72
N ASP A 146 7.22 10.34 -21.49
CA ASP A 146 8.11 10.53 -20.34
C ASP A 146 8.29 9.25 -19.52
N GLN A 147 8.91 9.38 -18.33
CA GLN A 147 9.25 8.25 -17.48
C GLN A 147 8.04 7.49 -16.93
N ASP A 148 6.86 8.12 -16.83
CA ASP A 148 5.62 7.44 -16.40
C ASP A 148 5.17 6.32 -17.35
N ARG A 149 5.75 6.27 -18.55
CA ARG A 149 5.54 5.19 -19.51
C ARG A 149 6.65 4.16 -19.53
N ASN A 150 7.72 4.38 -18.76
CA ASN A 150 8.89 3.51 -18.73
C ASN A 150 8.69 2.27 -17.88
N THR A 151 8.15 1.22 -18.47
CA THR A 151 7.85 -0.05 -17.76
C THR A 151 9.12 -0.69 -17.15
N LEU A 152 10.33 -0.43 -17.70
CA LEU A 152 11.57 -0.94 -17.11
C LEU A 152 11.77 -0.48 -15.66
N LEU A 153 11.24 0.65 -15.26
CA LEU A 153 11.39 1.17 -13.89
C LEU A 153 10.69 0.31 -12.84
N HIS A 154 9.72 -0.52 -13.24
CA HIS A 154 9.16 -1.53 -12.35
C HIS A 154 10.15 -2.66 -12.00
N THR A 155 11.17 -2.89 -12.83
CA THR A 155 12.28 -3.77 -12.46
C THR A 155 13.12 -3.18 -11.33
N ALA A 156 13.27 -1.85 -11.31
CA ALA A 156 13.96 -1.20 -10.19
C ALA A 156 13.16 -1.32 -8.88
N GLU A 157 11.83 -1.24 -8.92
CA GLU A 157 10.98 -1.50 -7.75
C GLU A 157 11.12 -2.93 -7.24
N ASP A 158 11.17 -3.92 -8.15
CA ASP A 158 11.39 -5.34 -7.81
C ASP A 158 12.75 -5.56 -7.16
N TYR A 159 13.84 -5.02 -7.75
CA TYR A 159 15.20 -5.14 -7.23
C TYR A 159 15.45 -4.37 -5.94
N ALA A 160 14.71 -3.29 -5.69
CA ALA A 160 14.75 -2.57 -4.43
C ALA A 160 13.92 -3.24 -3.32
N ASP A 161 13.20 -4.30 -3.63
CA ASP A 161 12.24 -4.96 -2.74
C ASP A 161 11.24 -3.97 -2.14
N SER A 162 10.65 -3.14 -3.04
CA SER A 162 9.74 -2.07 -2.62
C SER A 162 8.56 -2.62 -1.81
N PRO A 163 8.30 -2.10 -0.60
CA PRO A 163 7.37 -2.72 0.37
C PRO A 163 5.90 -2.69 -0.03
N TYR A 164 5.57 -2.00 -1.11
CA TYR A 164 4.22 -1.90 -1.65
C TYR A 164 3.96 -2.81 -2.86
N LEU A 165 4.92 -3.61 -3.28
CA LEU A 165 4.69 -4.66 -4.25
C LEU A 165 3.89 -5.79 -3.59
N THR A 166 2.83 -6.23 -4.26
CA THR A 166 1.91 -7.23 -3.71
C THR A 166 1.69 -8.38 -4.68
N PRO A 167 1.33 -9.56 -4.21
CA PRO A 167 0.93 -10.65 -5.08
C PRO A 167 -0.28 -10.26 -5.95
N ARG A 168 -0.28 -10.70 -7.21
CA ARG A 168 -1.37 -10.48 -8.16
C ARG A 168 -1.75 -11.77 -8.86
N PHE A 169 -3.01 -12.15 -8.75
CA PHE A 169 -3.59 -13.24 -9.53
C PHE A 169 -3.91 -12.76 -10.95
N ALA A 170 -3.58 -13.59 -11.95
CA ALA A 170 -3.88 -13.32 -13.35
C ALA A 170 -4.09 -14.65 -14.11
N ARG A 171 -4.72 -14.56 -15.28
CA ARG A 171 -5.02 -15.72 -16.12
C ARG A 171 -4.57 -15.51 -17.55
N TYR A 172 -4.10 -16.57 -18.18
CA TYR A 172 -3.72 -16.55 -19.58
C TYR A 172 -4.15 -17.83 -20.29
N ARG A 173 -4.32 -17.75 -21.62
CA ARG A 173 -4.48 -18.91 -22.47
C ARG A 173 -3.11 -19.39 -22.89
N ASP A 174 -2.78 -20.64 -22.58
CA ASP A 174 -1.52 -21.26 -23.01
C ASP A 174 -1.63 -21.62 -24.49
N PRO A 175 -0.76 -21.09 -25.36
CA PRO A 175 -0.83 -21.38 -26.80
C PRO A 175 -0.45 -22.81 -27.14
N SER A 176 0.21 -23.56 -26.23
CA SER A 176 0.63 -24.92 -26.49
C SER A 176 -0.51 -25.96 -26.42
N ASP A 177 -1.52 -25.71 -25.59
CA ASP A 177 -2.64 -26.63 -25.36
C ASP A 177 -4.02 -25.95 -25.43
N GLY A 178 -4.07 -24.62 -25.59
CA GLY A 178 -5.29 -23.82 -25.65
C GLY A 178 -6.03 -23.67 -24.32
N GLN A 179 -5.51 -24.22 -23.22
CA GLN A 179 -6.16 -24.18 -21.92
C GLN A 179 -5.92 -22.84 -21.20
N VAL A 180 -6.87 -22.46 -20.36
CA VAL A 180 -6.70 -21.32 -19.47
C VAL A 180 -5.90 -21.76 -18.25
N LYS A 181 -4.80 -21.07 -17.98
CA LYS A 181 -3.93 -21.30 -16.82
C LYS A 181 -3.95 -20.11 -15.90
N ASP A 182 -3.85 -20.41 -14.62
CA ASP A 182 -3.77 -19.44 -13.54
C ASP A 182 -2.31 -19.21 -13.16
N ILE A 183 -1.95 -17.96 -12.85
CA ILE A 183 -0.65 -17.60 -12.31
C ILE A 183 -0.81 -16.59 -11.19
N THR A 184 0.02 -16.69 -10.16
CA THR A 184 0.16 -15.65 -9.13
C THR A 184 1.54 -15.03 -9.25
N LEU A 185 1.57 -13.78 -9.68
CA LEU A 185 2.79 -12.97 -9.67
C LEU A 185 3.06 -12.54 -8.23
N GLN A 186 4.25 -12.81 -7.70
CA GLN A 186 4.61 -12.52 -6.31
C GLN A 186 4.79 -11.03 -6.04
N LYS A 187 5.36 -10.32 -7.03
CA LYS A 187 5.61 -8.88 -6.97
C LYS A 187 4.92 -8.20 -8.16
N PHE A 188 3.89 -7.45 -7.89
CA PHE A 188 3.15 -6.71 -8.91
C PHE A 188 3.14 -5.22 -8.56
N PRO A 189 3.58 -4.33 -9.46
CA PRO A 189 3.52 -2.89 -9.26
C PRO A 189 2.06 -2.41 -9.35
N GLY A 190 1.70 -1.44 -8.55
CA GLY A 190 0.39 -0.80 -8.63
C GLY A 190 0.23 0.05 -9.90
N PRO A 191 -0.97 0.53 -10.19
CA PRO A 191 -1.30 1.18 -11.46
C PRO A 191 -0.70 2.58 -11.62
N HIS A 192 -0.34 3.27 -10.56
CA HIS A 192 0.18 4.65 -10.63
C HIS A 192 1.56 4.78 -9.98
N ARG A 193 2.46 5.46 -10.69
CA ARG A 193 3.79 5.91 -10.24
C ARG A 193 4.07 7.31 -10.77
N ASP A 194 4.91 8.04 -10.08
CA ASP A 194 5.50 9.29 -10.52
C ASP A 194 6.99 9.08 -10.80
N PHE A 195 7.27 8.42 -11.92
CA PHE A 195 8.64 8.20 -12.35
C PHE A 195 9.31 9.44 -12.94
N ILE A 196 8.57 10.51 -13.22
CA ILE A 196 9.10 11.76 -13.81
C ILE A 196 10.17 12.36 -12.89
N GLY A 197 9.98 12.24 -11.58
CA GLY A 197 10.96 12.72 -10.59
C GLY A 197 12.37 12.12 -10.75
N LEU A 198 12.49 10.95 -11.39
CA LEU A 198 13.80 10.30 -11.66
C LEU A 198 14.56 10.91 -12.86
N ASP A 199 13.91 11.68 -13.74
CA ASP A 199 14.55 12.26 -14.93
C ASP A 199 15.82 13.05 -14.60
N ARG A 200 15.80 13.81 -13.52
CA ARG A 200 16.96 14.57 -13.05
C ARG A 200 18.13 13.64 -12.67
N LEU A 201 17.84 12.58 -11.93
CA LEU A 201 18.85 11.64 -11.47
C LEU A 201 19.51 10.90 -12.66
N PHE A 202 18.73 10.52 -13.67
CA PHE A 202 19.23 9.87 -14.87
C PHE A 202 20.15 10.78 -15.70
N ARG A 203 19.84 12.08 -15.79
CA ARG A 203 20.69 13.07 -16.44
C ARG A 203 21.99 13.30 -15.68
N GLU A 204 21.90 13.51 -14.37
CA GLU A 204 23.06 13.73 -13.49
C GLU A 204 24.01 12.53 -13.49
N ALA A 205 23.46 11.31 -13.54
CA ALA A 205 24.24 10.07 -13.65
C ALA A 205 24.79 9.79 -15.07
N GLY A 206 24.43 10.58 -16.08
CA GLY A 206 24.88 10.40 -17.45
C GLY A 206 24.30 9.17 -18.16
N VAL A 207 23.26 8.53 -17.62
CA VAL A 207 22.64 7.31 -18.19
C VAL A 207 21.54 7.62 -19.19
N MET A 208 21.16 8.90 -19.35
CA MET A 208 20.10 9.35 -20.25
C MET A 208 20.61 10.44 -21.21
N ARG A 209 20.29 10.28 -22.49
CA ARG A 209 20.41 11.31 -23.52
C ARG A 209 19.04 11.81 -23.92
N THR A 210 18.94 13.09 -24.25
CA THR A 210 17.69 13.71 -24.72
C THR A 210 17.87 14.33 -26.08
N GLY A 211 16.83 14.30 -26.89
CA GLY A 211 16.80 14.90 -28.24
C GLY A 211 15.37 15.13 -28.70
N LYS A 212 15.22 15.49 -29.98
CA LYS A 212 13.90 15.69 -30.59
C LYS A 212 13.79 14.94 -31.89
N ILE A 213 12.63 14.32 -32.15
CA ILE A 213 12.25 13.73 -33.43
C ILE A 213 10.89 14.31 -33.81
N GLY A 214 10.84 15.10 -34.84
CA GLY A 214 9.68 15.92 -35.13
C GLY A 214 9.36 16.87 -33.95
N LYS A 215 8.15 16.78 -33.41
CA LYS A 215 7.73 17.54 -32.22
C LYS A 215 8.00 16.79 -30.92
N ALA A 216 8.31 15.50 -30.98
CA ALA A 216 8.51 14.64 -29.81
C ALA A 216 9.82 14.94 -29.11
N VAL A 217 9.76 15.11 -27.79
CA VAL A 217 10.93 15.00 -26.91
C VAL A 217 11.22 13.52 -26.73
N CYS A 218 12.48 13.13 -26.98
CA CYS A 218 12.93 11.75 -26.92
C CYS A 218 13.98 11.58 -25.82
N ARG A 219 13.96 10.43 -25.18
CA ARG A 219 14.96 10.02 -24.18
C ARG A 219 15.50 8.65 -24.57
N LEU A 220 16.80 8.52 -24.66
CA LEU A 220 17.50 7.24 -24.86
C LEU A 220 18.34 6.96 -23.63
N MET A 221 18.13 5.81 -23.03
CA MET A 221 18.73 5.43 -21.76
C MET A 221 19.44 4.08 -21.87
N ASP A 222 20.58 3.95 -21.19
CA ASP A 222 21.18 2.65 -20.89
C ASP A 222 20.31 1.92 -19.84
N ALA A 223 19.89 0.69 -20.15
CA ALA A 223 18.95 -0.03 -19.29
C ALA A 223 19.54 -0.35 -17.90
N ALA A 224 20.78 -0.85 -17.88
CA ALA A 224 21.44 -1.25 -16.62
C ALA A 224 21.71 -0.04 -15.72
N GLY A 225 22.25 1.04 -16.30
CA GLY A 225 22.51 2.28 -15.58
C GLY A 225 21.23 2.93 -15.05
N THR A 226 20.17 2.93 -15.85
CA THR A 226 18.86 3.47 -15.44
C THR A 226 18.29 2.71 -14.25
N VAL A 227 18.28 1.37 -14.31
CA VAL A 227 17.76 0.55 -13.20
C VAL A 227 18.63 0.72 -11.95
N ARG A 228 19.95 0.75 -12.06
CA ARG A 228 20.86 0.98 -10.93
C ARG A 228 20.54 2.30 -10.21
N VAL A 229 20.43 3.41 -10.97
CA VAL A 229 20.13 4.73 -10.39
C VAL A 229 18.76 4.74 -9.72
N ALA A 230 17.75 4.10 -10.32
CA ALA A 230 16.42 4.01 -9.75
C ALA A 230 16.40 3.13 -8.48
N VAL A 231 17.11 1.99 -8.47
CA VAL A 231 17.27 1.13 -7.27
C VAL A 231 17.93 1.90 -6.12
N ASP A 232 18.99 2.66 -6.40
CA ASP A 232 19.66 3.47 -5.38
C ASP A 232 18.75 4.57 -4.82
N ALA A 233 17.90 5.16 -5.65
CA ALA A 233 16.89 6.11 -5.20
C ALA A 233 15.83 5.46 -4.30
N LEU A 234 15.28 4.32 -4.71
CA LEU A 234 14.26 3.57 -3.97
C LEU A 234 14.77 2.97 -2.65
N LYS A 235 16.03 2.53 -2.60
CA LYS A 235 16.65 2.07 -1.35
C LYS A 235 16.87 3.18 -0.33
N ARG A 236 17.13 4.42 -0.80
CA ARG A 236 17.23 5.59 0.08
C ARG A 236 15.87 6.08 0.54
N ASP A 237 14.90 6.11 -0.36
CA ASP A 237 13.53 6.50 -0.08
C ASP A 237 12.55 5.62 -0.88
N PRO A 238 11.92 4.63 -0.26
CA PRO A 238 10.93 3.79 -0.93
C PRO A 238 9.74 4.57 -1.53
N ALA A 239 9.51 5.81 -1.08
CA ALA A 239 8.47 6.69 -1.60
C ALA A 239 8.91 7.57 -2.78
N ALA A 240 10.17 7.50 -3.23
CA ALA A 240 10.74 8.37 -4.27
C ALA A 240 9.98 8.41 -5.60
N VAL A 241 9.19 7.37 -5.89
CA VAL A 241 8.37 7.25 -7.11
C VAL A 241 6.87 7.34 -6.84
N LEU A 242 6.48 7.84 -5.68
CA LEU A 242 5.08 8.03 -5.29
C LEU A 242 4.74 9.53 -5.33
N CYS A 243 3.70 9.89 -6.10
CA CYS A 243 3.27 11.29 -6.18
C CYS A 243 2.77 11.81 -4.82
N GLU A 244 2.90 13.12 -4.61
CA GLU A 244 2.46 13.78 -3.38
C GLU A 244 0.97 14.14 -3.37
N ASN A 245 0.24 13.83 -4.45
CA ASN A 245 -1.17 14.15 -4.54
C ASN A 245 -1.99 13.35 -3.51
N PRO A 246 -2.62 13.99 -2.51
CA PRO A 246 -3.39 13.32 -1.48
C PRO A 246 -4.68 12.65 -2.02
N ALA A 247 -5.13 13.04 -3.20
CA ALA A 247 -6.27 12.41 -3.87
C ALA A 247 -5.89 11.14 -4.68
N CYS A 248 -4.59 10.86 -4.82
CA CYS A 248 -4.14 9.65 -5.50
C CYS A 248 -4.23 8.44 -4.56
N ALA A 249 -5.32 7.68 -4.66
CA ALA A 249 -5.58 6.52 -3.81
C ALA A 249 -4.45 5.48 -3.84
N ASP A 250 -3.82 5.28 -5.01
CA ASP A 250 -2.73 4.31 -5.16
C ASP A 250 -1.47 4.72 -4.39
N CYS A 251 -0.99 5.95 -4.57
CA CYS A 251 0.21 6.43 -3.88
C CYS A 251 -0.02 6.56 -2.36
N VAL A 252 -1.22 6.96 -1.94
CA VAL A 252 -1.62 6.98 -0.52
C VAL A 252 -1.54 5.57 0.09
N ARG A 253 -2.12 4.56 -0.57
CA ARG A 253 -2.08 3.16 -0.12
C ARG A 253 -0.65 2.62 -0.03
N GLN A 254 0.20 2.98 -1.01
CA GLN A 254 1.58 2.52 -1.06
C GLN A 254 2.47 3.16 0.01
N ARG A 255 2.28 4.46 0.31
CA ARG A 255 2.92 5.10 1.49
C ARG A 255 2.48 4.42 2.78
N GLY A 256 1.21 4.00 2.87
CA GLY A 256 0.71 3.20 3.96
C GLY A 256 1.40 1.83 4.06
N ALA A 257 1.71 1.18 2.94
CA ALA A 257 2.44 -0.09 2.95
C ALA A 257 3.88 0.05 3.46
N ILE A 258 4.56 1.16 3.11
CA ILE A 258 5.90 1.48 3.66
C ILE A 258 5.82 1.59 5.18
N ARG A 259 4.89 2.38 5.69
CA ARG A 259 4.69 2.57 7.15
C ARG A 259 4.30 1.27 7.87
N ARG A 260 3.46 0.43 7.27
CA ARG A 260 3.13 -0.89 7.85
C ARG A 260 4.33 -1.82 7.95
N LYS A 261 5.25 -1.78 6.97
CA LYS A 261 6.50 -2.57 7.07
C LYS A 261 7.36 -2.08 8.24
N GLU A 262 7.42 -0.77 8.46
CA GLU A 262 8.09 -0.20 9.63
C GLU A 262 7.41 -0.65 10.93
N LEU A 263 6.06 -0.57 11.01
CA LEU A 263 5.30 -1.02 12.17
C LEU A 263 5.38 -2.53 12.43
N ALA A 264 5.43 -3.36 11.39
CA ALA A 264 5.55 -4.81 11.56
C ALA A 264 6.83 -5.21 12.32
N ALA A 265 7.88 -4.39 12.26
CA ALA A 265 9.10 -4.58 13.04
C ALA A 265 8.90 -4.33 14.54
N GLU A 266 7.80 -3.69 14.94
CA GLU A 266 7.46 -3.37 16.32
C GLU A 266 6.52 -4.41 16.97
N ASP A 267 6.04 -5.40 16.22
CA ASP A 267 5.16 -6.50 16.69
C ASP A 267 3.85 -6.04 17.37
N PHE A 268 3.32 -4.85 17.07
CA PHE A 268 2.03 -4.40 17.58
C PHE A 268 1.05 -3.96 16.48
N THR A 269 -0.25 -3.99 16.77
CA THR A 269 -1.29 -3.52 15.88
C THR A 269 -1.59 -2.05 16.15
N LEU A 270 -1.44 -1.19 15.13
CA LEU A 270 -1.86 0.22 15.22
C LEU A 270 -3.31 0.37 14.75
N SER A 271 -4.14 1.01 15.55
CA SER A 271 -5.55 1.25 15.29
C SER A 271 -5.92 2.70 15.61
N VAL A 272 -7.02 3.20 15.05
CA VAL A 272 -7.57 4.52 15.39
C VAL A 272 -8.97 4.35 15.92
N ARG A 273 -9.27 5.00 17.04
CA ARG A 273 -10.63 5.06 17.58
C ARG A 273 -11.46 6.09 16.82
N ILE A 274 -12.66 5.69 16.41
CA ILE A 274 -13.62 6.53 15.69
C ILE A 274 -14.87 6.65 16.54
N ASP A 275 -15.13 7.85 17.04
CA ASP A 275 -16.31 8.18 17.84
C ASP A 275 -17.40 8.87 17.01
N GLU A 276 -17.04 9.60 15.95
CA GLU A 276 -17.95 10.37 15.10
C GLU A 276 -18.35 9.60 13.83
N PRO A 277 -19.53 9.91 13.24
CA PRO A 277 -19.93 9.36 11.96
C PRO A 277 -18.89 9.65 10.88
N ALA A 278 -18.60 8.64 10.07
CA ALA A 278 -17.60 8.75 9.03
C ALA A 278 -18.07 8.11 7.72
N ASP A 279 -17.65 8.69 6.61
CA ASP A 279 -17.58 7.99 5.34
C ASP A 279 -16.40 7.00 5.42
N PHE A 280 -16.70 5.71 5.57
CA PHE A 280 -15.69 4.68 5.78
C PHE A 280 -14.75 4.51 4.59
N GLU A 281 -15.17 4.83 3.37
CA GLU A 281 -14.30 4.81 2.20
C GLU A 281 -13.28 5.97 2.24
N ALA A 282 -13.73 7.18 2.56
CA ALA A 282 -12.84 8.32 2.75
C ALA A 282 -11.90 8.12 3.94
N LEU A 283 -12.44 7.60 5.05
CA LEU A 283 -11.67 7.28 6.25
C LEU A 283 -10.58 6.24 5.98
N SER A 284 -10.89 5.18 5.22
CA SER A 284 -9.90 4.15 4.90
C SER A 284 -8.74 4.72 4.09
N ARG A 285 -9.02 5.61 3.13
CA ARG A 285 -7.98 6.30 2.35
C ARG A 285 -7.08 7.16 3.23
N GLU A 286 -7.67 7.92 4.16
CA GLU A 286 -6.91 8.75 5.10
C GLU A 286 -6.00 7.88 5.98
N LEU A 287 -6.55 6.85 6.61
CA LEU A 287 -5.81 5.96 7.49
C LEU A 287 -4.71 5.18 6.78
N TRP A 288 -4.94 4.73 5.56
CA TRP A 288 -3.90 4.06 4.76
C TRP A 288 -2.70 4.95 4.49
N GLY A 289 -2.90 6.27 4.36
CA GLY A 289 -1.80 7.24 4.25
C GLY A 289 -0.87 7.24 5.45
N PHE A 290 -1.36 6.80 6.61
CA PHE A 290 -0.58 6.63 7.85
C PHE A 290 -0.16 5.17 8.12
N GLY A 291 -0.39 4.24 7.20
CA GLY A 291 -0.09 2.82 7.40
C GLY A 291 -1.08 2.09 8.30
N ILE A 292 -2.23 2.70 8.60
CA ILE A 292 -3.24 2.16 9.50
C ILE A 292 -4.35 1.50 8.68
N THR A 293 -4.69 0.26 9.03
CA THR A 293 -5.74 -0.53 8.36
C THR A 293 -6.82 -1.00 9.32
N SER A 294 -6.76 -0.58 10.58
CA SER A 294 -7.69 -1.01 11.60
C SER A 294 -8.24 0.15 12.43
N ILE A 295 -9.46 -0.03 12.90
CA ILE A 295 -10.17 0.95 13.73
C ILE A 295 -10.75 0.29 14.98
N GLU A 296 -10.95 1.09 16.01
CA GLU A 296 -11.85 0.79 17.12
C GLU A 296 -13.14 1.61 16.94
N ILE A 297 -14.28 0.95 16.98
CA ILE A 297 -15.59 1.63 16.93
C ILE A 297 -15.91 2.18 18.30
N GLY A 298 -15.96 3.49 18.43
CA GLY A 298 -16.30 4.18 19.66
C GLY A 298 -17.80 4.15 19.98
N THR A 299 -18.15 4.51 21.20
CA THR A 299 -19.51 4.36 21.73
C THR A 299 -20.56 5.15 20.94
N GLU A 300 -20.26 6.40 20.57
CA GLU A 300 -21.23 7.26 19.87
C GLU A 300 -21.45 6.76 18.44
N LEU A 301 -20.38 6.44 17.73
CA LEU A 301 -20.46 5.85 16.40
C LEU A 301 -21.24 4.53 16.42
N LEU A 302 -20.96 3.64 17.38
CA LEU A 302 -21.69 2.37 17.51
C LEU A 302 -23.20 2.58 17.63
N ARG A 303 -23.63 3.55 18.45
CA ARG A 303 -25.05 3.86 18.64
C ARG A 303 -25.73 4.27 17.34
N GLN A 304 -25.04 5.06 16.53
CA GLN A 304 -25.56 5.51 15.24
C GLN A 304 -25.59 4.37 14.22
N LEU A 305 -24.54 3.55 14.15
CA LEU A 305 -24.46 2.40 13.24
C LEU A 305 -25.60 1.40 13.53
N ILE A 306 -25.89 1.13 14.81
CA ILE A 306 -27.03 0.31 15.20
C ILE A 306 -28.35 0.98 14.78
N GLY A 307 -28.47 2.29 14.94
CA GLY A 307 -29.66 3.05 14.56
C GLY A 307 -29.92 3.08 13.04
N TYR A 308 -28.88 3.04 12.22
CA TYR A 308 -28.98 2.94 10.75
C TYR A 308 -29.27 1.52 10.23
N GLY A 309 -29.19 0.51 11.08
CA GLY A 309 -29.41 -0.90 10.78
C GLY A 309 -28.11 -1.70 10.73
N LEU A 310 -28.08 -2.79 11.51
CA LEU A 310 -26.87 -3.59 11.76
C LEU A 310 -26.21 -4.10 10.49
N GLU A 311 -26.97 -4.77 9.60
CA GLU A 311 -26.41 -5.38 8.39
C GLU A 311 -25.85 -4.34 7.41
N ARG A 312 -26.58 -3.24 7.20
CA ARG A 312 -26.16 -2.16 6.31
C ARG A 312 -24.88 -1.50 6.82
N SER A 313 -24.84 -1.22 8.11
CA SER A 313 -23.69 -0.58 8.74
C SER A 313 -22.46 -1.49 8.78
N ALA A 314 -22.65 -2.77 9.11
CA ALA A 314 -21.55 -3.75 9.05
C ALA A 314 -20.99 -3.90 7.64
N LYS A 315 -21.87 -3.96 6.63
CA LYS A 315 -21.44 -4.00 5.23
C LYS A 315 -20.61 -2.79 4.85
N ALA A 316 -21.01 -1.56 5.21
CA ALA A 316 -20.27 -0.34 4.89
C ALA A 316 -18.86 -0.35 5.51
N VAL A 317 -18.72 -0.84 6.75
CA VAL A 317 -17.40 -1.01 7.39
C VAL A 317 -16.55 -2.03 6.65
N LEU A 318 -17.10 -3.20 6.31
CA LEU A 318 -16.37 -4.27 5.61
C LEU A 318 -15.95 -3.87 4.20
N ASP A 319 -16.84 -3.23 3.44
CA ASP A 319 -16.58 -2.76 2.07
C ASP A 319 -15.44 -1.72 2.02
N SER A 320 -15.21 -0.98 3.10
CA SER A 320 -14.10 -0.01 3.20
C SER A 320 -12.71 -0.67 3.28
N GLY A 321 -12.63 -1.97 3.56
CA GLY A 321 -11.38 -2.71 3.76
C GLY A 321 -10.68 -2.42 5.09
N LEU A 322 -11.34 -1.71 6.02
CA LEU A 322 -10.85 -1.53 7.39
C LEU A 322 -11.21 -2.74 8.26
N SER A 323 -10.27 -3.21 9.06
CA SER A 323 -10.53 -4.20 10.10
C SER A 323 -10.96 -3.51 11.41
N VAL A 324 -11.81 -4.19 12.20
CA VAL A 324 -12.26 -3.67 13.49
C VAL A 324 -11.54 -4.42 14.60
N THR A 325 -10.71 -3.73 15.38
CA THR A 325 -9.98 -4.33 16.51
C THR A 325 -10.87 -4.53 17.72
N ALA A 326 -11.75 -3.58 18.01
CA ALA A 326 -12.66 -3.62 19.13
C ALA A 326 -13.90 -2.74 18.89
N VAL A 327 -14.95 -3.00 19.66
CA VAL A 327 -16.19 -2.21 19.70
C VAL A 327 -16.45 -1.76 21.13
N ASP A 328 -16.54 -0.44 21.37
CA ASP A 328 -16.81 0.13 22.71
C ASP A 328 -18.31 0.18 23.00
N VAL A 329 -18.72 -0.63 23.97
CA VAL A 329 -20.12 -0.79 24.39
C VAL A 329 -20.51 0.06 25.62
N SER A 330 -19.65 1.01 26.03
CA SER A 330 -19.77 1.73 27.29
C SER A 330 -21.11 2.49 27.47
N GLY A 331 -21.56 3.16 26.42
CA GLY A 331 -22.81 3.93 26.45
C GLY A 331 -24.01 3.22 25.82
N ASN A 332 -23.87 1.96 25.42
CA ASN A 332 -24.93 1.28 24.68
C ASN A 332 -26.00 0.68 25.63
N LYS A 333 -27.29 0.88 25.29
CA LYS A 333 -28.41 0.33 26.02
C LYS A 333 -28.67 -1.13 25.67
N SER A 334 -28.41 -1.54 24.42
CA SER A 334 -28.56 -2.93 23.93
C SER A 334 -27.21 -3.59 23.77
N ILE A 335 -26.79 -4.39 24.72
CA ILE A 335 -25.57 -5.20 24.61
C ILE A 335 -25.72 -6.26 23.53
N GLY A 336 -26.92 -6.83 23.35
CA GLY A 336 -27.19 -7.83 22.32
C GLY A 336 -26.94 -7.33 20.90
N ASP A 337 -27.36 -6.12 20.58
CA ASP A 337 -27.12 -5.51 19.26
C ASP A 337 -25.65 -5.15 19.05
N ALA A 338 -24.98 -4.66 20.09
CA ALA A 338 -23.55 -4.38 20.05
C ALA A 338 -22.72 -5.65 19.81
N VAL A 339 -23.06 -6.75 20.45
CA VAL A 339 -22.44 -8.07 20.26
C VAL A 339 -22.65 -8.58 18.82
N LYS A 340 -23.89 -8.48 18.31
CA LYS A 340 -24.21 -8.86 16.92
C LYS A 340 -23.41 -8.04 15.93
N PHE A 341 -23.36 -6.71 16.12
CA PHE A 341 -22.59 -5.82 15.26
C PHE A 341 -21.11 -6.18 15.29
N ALA A 342 -20.51 -6.36 16.47
CA ALA A 342 -19.11 -6.75 16.62
C ALA A 342 -18.79 -8.06 15.86
N ALA A 343 -19.66 -9.06 15.97
CA ALA A 343 -19.52 -10.31 15.24
C ALA A 343 -19.59 -10.11 13.72
N GLN A 344 -20.53 -9.29 13.23
CA GLN A 344 -20.71 -9.03 11.81
C GLN A 344 -19.50 -8.31 11.18
N VAL A 345 -18.85 -7.37 11.90
CA VAL A 345 -17.65 -6.67 11.42
C VAL A 345 -16.35 -7.43 11.72
N GLY A 346 -16.44 -8.66 12.26
CA GLY A 346 -15.27 -9.50 12.56
C GLY A 346 -14.43 -9.02 13.74
N ALA A 347 -14.94 -8.12 14.58
CA ALA A 347 -14.28 -7.72 15.81
C ALA A 347 -14.20 -8.90 16.79
N ARG A 348 -13.08 -9.00 17.51
CA ARG A 348 -12.86 -10.07 18.49
C ARG A 348 -12.96 -9.60 19.94
N THR A 349 -13.17 -8.30 20.14
CA THR A 349 -13.08 -7.68 21.46
C THR A 349 -14.18 -6.63 21.66
N LEU A 350 -14.80 -6.65 22.83
CA LEU A 350 -15.65 -5.57 23.32
C LEU A 350 -14.85 -4.75 24.35
N VAL A 351 -14.95 -3.44 24.28
CA VAL A 351 -14.44 -2.53 25.30
C VAL A 351 -15.59 -2.01 26.15
N LYS A 352 -15.40 -1.98 27.45
CA LYS A 352 -16.34 -1.40 28.40
C LYS A 352 -15.60 -0.47 29.35
N SER A 353 -16.02 0.79 29.43
CA SER A 353 -15.49 1.71 30.45
C SER A 353 -15.79 1.18 31.85
N ALA A 354 -14.80 1.24 32.72
CA ALA A 354 -14.98 0.88 34.13
C ALA A 354 -16.13 1.70 34.76
N PRO A 355 -16.93 1.10 35.63
CA PRO A 355 -17.94 1.85 36.37
C PRO A 355 -17.26 2.87 37.31
N PRO A 356 -17.95 4.00 37.65
CA PRO A 356 -17.39 4.96 38.58
C PRO A 356 -17.12 4.33 39.96
N GLY A 357 -16.02 4.76 40.58
CA GLY A 357 -15.61 4.26 41.91
C GLY A 357 -14.86 2.95 41.84
N ASP A 358 -15.18 2.02 42.69
CA ASP A 358 -14.62 0.67 42.70
C ASP A 358 -15.28 -0.21 41.61
N LEU A 359 -14.51 -1.09 40.96
CA LEU A 359 -15.03 -2.05 39.99
C LEU A 359 -16.09 -2.98 40.62
N SER A 360 -16.00 -3.28 41.91
CA SER A 360 -16.96 -4.10 42.66
C SER A 360 -18.38 -3.49 42.66
N ALA A 361 -18.48 -2.17 42.69
CA ALA A 361 -19.80 -1.48 42.63
C ALA A 361 -20.50 -1.66 41.26
N GLY A 362 -19.74 -1.91 40.21
CA GLY A 362 -20.25 -2.19 38.87
C GLY A 362 -20.22 -3.67 38.46
N ARG A 363 -19.90 -4.57 39.38
CA ARG A 363 -19.66 -6.01 39.14
C ARG A 363 -20.76 -6.66 38.30
N ALA A 364 -22.00 -6.55 38.71
CA ALA A 364 -23.13 -7.18 38.01
C ALA A 364 -23.27 -6.72 36.56
N ARG A 365 -22.94 -5.47 36.28
CA ARG A 365 -22.97 -4.94 34.91
C ARG A 365 -21.79 -5.45 34.07
N LEU A 366 -20.61 -5.60 34.65
CA LEU A 366 -19.43 -6.20 33.98
C LEU A 366 -19.66 -7.70 33.71
N GLU A 367 -20.26 -8.43 34.69
CA GLU A 367 -20.63 -9.84 34.53
C GLU A 367 -21.62 -10.05 33.39
N MET A 368 -22.62 -9.20 33.25
CA MET A 368 -23.58 -9.25 32.15
C MET A 368 -22.87 -9.05 30.79
N VAL A 369 -21.98 -8.08 30.70
CA VAL A 369 -21.22 -7.83 29.43
C VAL A 369 -20.24 -8.95 29.14
N ALA A 370 -19.56 -9.46 30.17
CA ALA A 370 -18.61 -10.59 30.04
C ALA A 370 -19.34 -11.86 29.57
N SER A 371 -20.49 -12.16 30.17
CA SER A 371 -21.33 -13.30 29.78
C SER A 371 -21.78 -13.20 28.31
N ALA A 372 -22.29 -12.02 27.90
CA ALA A 372 -22.72 -11.78 26.51
C ALA A 372 -21.55 -11.86 25.52
N ALA A 373 -20.38 -11.33 25.88
CA ALA A 373 -19.17 -11.42 25.07
C ALA A 373 -18.73 -12.87 24.90
N ASN A 374 -18.59 -13.62 26.00
CA ASN A 374 -18.16 -15.03 25.99
C ASN A 374 -19.13 -15.92 25.19
N ALA A 375 -20.43 -15.71 25.32
CA ALA A 375 -21.45 -16.45 24.55
C ALA A 375 -21.29 -16.24 23.02
N ALA A 376 -20.75 -15.13 22.60
CA ALA A 376 -20.48 -14.79 21.20
C ALA A 376 -19.03 -15.07 20.76
N GLY A 377 -18.19 -15.66 21.61
CA GLY A 377 -16.77 -15.89 21.32
C GLY A 377 -15.92 -14.63 21.31
N LEU A 378 -16.38 -13.53 21.93
CA LEU A 378 -15.68 -12.26 22.03
C LEU A 378 -14.98 -12.15 23.39
N ARG A 379 -13.90 -11.37 23.45
CA ARG A 379 -13.20 -11.03 24.69
C ARG A 379 -13.71 -9.71 25.23
N LEU A 380 -13.73 -9.56 26.56
CA LEU A 380 -14.00 -8.29 27.22
C LEU A 380 -12.69 -7.61 27.62
N MET A 381 -12.55 -6.34 27.29
CA MET A 381 -11.58 -5.43 27.88
C MET A 381 -12.31 -4.36 28.70
N VAL A 382 -11.81 -4.08 29.88
CA VAL A 382 -12.29 -2.97 30.71
C VAL A 382 -11.32 -1.82 30.56
N ARG A 383 -11.84 -0.64 30.15
CA ARG A 383 -11.06 0.60 30.06
C ARG A 383 -11.16 1.37 31.35
N ASN A 384 -10.01 1.78 31.90
CA ASN A 384 -9.98 2.70 33.04
C ASN A 384 -10.51 4.08 32.63
N ASN A 385 -10.99 4.80 33.62
CA ASN A 385 -11.37 6.21 33.50
C ASN A 385 -11.04 6.96 34.80
N SER A 386 -11.07 8.29 34.78
CA SER A 386 -10.70 9.17 35.88
C SER A 386 -11.59 8.99 37.14
N THR A 387 -12.71 8.29 37.04
CA THR A 387 -13.62 8.03 38.16
C THR A 387 -13.52 6.63 38.70
N SER A 388 -12.59 5.78 38.19
CA SER A 388 -12.50 4.36 38.56
C SER A 388 -11.09 3.90 38.89
N MET A 389 -10.92 3.24 40.01
CA MET A 389 -9.65 2.70 40.47
C MET A 389 -9.46 1.25 39.98
N VAL A 390 -8.87 1.09 38.79
CA VAL A 390 -8.63 -0.24 38.15
C VAL A 390 -7.26 -0.85 38.48
N ASN A 391 -6.45 -0.19 39.28
CA ASN A 391 -5.07 -0.64 39.65
C ASN A 391 -4.98 -1.10 41.11
N THR A 392 -6.02 -1.68 41.64
CA THR A 392 -6.09 -2.29 42.98
C THR A 392 -6.04 -3.81 42.93
N ALA A 393 -5.73 -4.48 44.02
CA ALA A 393 -5.78 -5.95 44.13
C ALA A 393 -7.16 -6.49 43.82
N GLU A 394 -8.20 -5.81 44.33
CA GLU A 394 -9.58 -6.18 44.13
C GLU A 394 -10.02 -6.04 42.67
N SER A 395 -9.71 -4.90 42.04
CA SER A 395 -9.97 -4.70 40.59
C SER A 395 -9.28 -5.76 39.73
N THR A 396 -8.04 -6.06 40.04
CA THR A 396 -7.25 -7.08 39.31
C THR A 396 -7.83 -8.48 39.51
N GLY A 397 -8.29 -8.79 40.72
CA GLY A 397 -9.00 -10.04 41.05
C GLY A 397 -10.28 -10.19 40.25
N LEU A 398 -11.11 -9.17 40.24
CA LEU A 398 -12.38 -9.16 39.50
C LEU A 398 -12.17 -9.30 37.99
N LEU A 399 -11.21 -8.59 37.39
CA LEU A 399 -10.91 -8.74 35.97
C LEU A 399 -10.49 -10.17 35.62
N LYS A 400 -9.68 -10.82 36.44
CA LYS A 400 -9.31 -12.24 36.28
C LYS A 400 -10.49 -13.19 36.40
N GLU A 401 -11.36 -12.98 37.40
CA GLU A 401 -12.59 -13.77 37.59
C GLU A 401 -13.51 -13.68 36.36
N LEU A 402 -13.62 -12.50 35.76
CA LEU A 402 -14.43 -12.27 34.57
C LEU A 402 -13.79 -12.74 33.28
N GLY A 403 -12.53 -13.21 33.30
CA GLY A 403 -11.77 -13.47 32.09
C GLY A 403 -11.53 -12.22 31.25
N ALA A 404 -11.61 -11.04 31.87
CA ALA A 404 -11.44 -9.76 31.21
C ALA A 404 -9.99 -9.26 31.29
N SER A 405 -9.60 -8.42 30.34
CA SER A 405 -8.33 -7.72 30.33
C SER A 405 -8.49 -6.21 30.43
N LEU A 406 -7.38 -5.48 30.49
CA LEU A 406 -7.36 -4.03 30.66
C LEU A 406 -7.00 -3.34 29.34
N ALA A 407 -7.86 -2.41 28.91
CA ALA A 407 -7.56 -1.39 27.92
C ALA A 407 -7.04 -0.14 28.66
N PHE A 408 -5.74 0.08 28.62
CA PHE A 408 -5.04 1.09 29.43
C PHE A 408 -5.13 2.47 28.77
N ASP A 409 -5.80 3.41 29.44
CA ASP A 409 -5.94 4.81 29.04
C ASP A 409 -5.06 5.70 29.96
N PRO A 410 -3.89 6.15 29.49
CA PRO A 410 -2.99 6.94 30.32
C PRO A 410 -3.50 8.34 30.63
N ALA A 411 -4.24 8.97 29.74
CA ALA A 411 -4.81 10.31 29.97
C ALA A 411 -5.76 10.33 31.15
N GLU A 412 -6.53 9.27 31.34
CA GLU A 412 -7.50 9.18 32.46
C GLU A 412 -6.80 9.06 33.83
N PHE A 413 -5.60 8.46 33.88
CA PHE A 413 -4.78 8.47 35.10
C PHE A 413 -4.13 9.84 35.34
N ALA A 414 -3.64 10.50 34.29
CA ALA A 414 -3.10 11.84 34.37
C ALA A 414 -4.17 12.82 34.89
N ALA A 415 -5.41 12.74 34.42
CA ALA A 415 -6.52 13.59 34.83
C ALA A 415 -6.83 13.55 36.34
N VAL A 416 -6.38 12.54 37.07
CA VAL A 416 -6.48 12.44 38.53
C VAL A 416 -5.13 12.62 39.25
N GLY A 417 -4.17 13.23 38.58
CA GLY A 417 -2.86 13.58 39.15
C GLY A 417 -1.93 12.39 39.36
N GLN A 418 -2.18 11.26 38.69
CA GLN A 418 -1.32 10.07 38.76
C GLN A 418 -0.39 10.01 37.54
N SER A 419 0.89 9.65 37.76
CA SER A 419 1.83 9.37 36.70
C SER A 419 1.57 7.96 36.14
N PRO A 420 1.05 7.81 34.91
CA PRO A 420 0.58 6.53 34.38
C PRO A 420 1.67 5.47 34.28
N PHE A 421 2.88 5.84 33.82
CA PHE A 421 4.01 4.92 33.74
C PHE A 421 4.65 4.70 35.12
N LEU A 422 5.13 5.77 35.78
CA LEU A 422 5.92 5.64 36.99
C LEU A 422 5.14 5.04 38.17
N LYS A 423 3.88 5.48 38.38
CA LYS A 423 3.10 5.05 39.55
C LYS A 423 2.11 3.93 39.22
N VAL A 424 1.40 4.03 38.10
CA VAL A 424 0.34 3.08 37.80
C VAL A 424 0.89 1.82 37.13
N TYR A 425 1.63 1.95 36.03
CA TYR A 425 2.17 0.81 35.31
C TYR A 425 3.31 0.13 36.08
N TYR A 426 4.34 0.90 36.49
CA TYR A 426 5.56 0.33 37.06
C TYR A 426 5.31 -0.38 38.40
N HIS A 427 4.55 0.24 39.28
CA HIS A 427 4.20 -0.32 40.59
C HIS A 427 2.83 -1.02 40.59
N GLY A 428 2.09 -0.96 39.48
CA GLY A 428 0.76 -1.50 39.39
C GLY A 428 0.69 -3.00 39.34
N ILE A 429 -0.32 -3.55 39.97
CA ILE A 429 -0.61 -4.98 40.00
C ILE A 429 -1.39 -5.45 38.78
N SER A 430 -2.03 -4.54 38.05
CA SER A 430 -2.84 -4.85 36.85
C SER A 430 -2.05 -4.88 35.54
N LYS A 431 -0.74 -4.56 35.55
CA LYS A 431 0.08 -4.50 34.33
C LYS A 431 0.12 -5.79 33.49
N SER A 432 -0.04 -6.95 34.14
CA SER A 432 -0.11 -8.24 33.44
C SER A 432 -1.42 -8.46 32.68
N LEU A 433 -2.43 -7.65 32.94
CA LEU A 433 -3.75 -7.72 32.29
C LEU A 433 -3.87 -6.75 31.11
N ILE A 434 -2.88 -5.87 30.91
CA ILE A 434 -2.91 -4.88 29.83
C ILE A 434 -2.86 -5.60 28.49
N SER A 435 -3.92 -5.46 27.70
CA SER A 435 -4.07 -6.06 26.38
C SER A 435 -4.23 -5.03 25.28
N GLN A 436 -4.42 -3.75 25.64
CA GLN A 436 -4.51 -2.62 24.73
C GLN A 436 -3.97 -1.36 25.41
N LEU A 437 -3.25 -0.53 24.65
CA LEU A 437 -2.83 0.82 25.05
C LEU A 437 -3.60 1.85 24.24
N TYR A 438 -4.23 2.81 24.87
CA TYR A 438 -4.67 4.02 24.18
C TYR A 438 -3.49 4.99 24.04
N VAL A 439 -3.20 5.38 22.80
CA VAL A 439 -2.29 6.47 22.48
C VAL A 439 -3.11 7.76 22.60
N LYS A 440 -3.37 8.13 23.86
CA LYS A 440 -4.15 9.28 24.29
C LYS A 440 -3.38 9.96 25.43
N ASP A 441 -3.19 11.25 25.33
CA ASP A 441 -2.43 12.01 26.31
C ASP A 441 -3.26 13.14 26.90
N GLY A 442 -2.87 13.62 28.07
CA GLY A 442 -3.57 14.69 28.78
C GLY A 442 -2.73 15.25 29.92
N TRP A 443 -3.14 16.41 30.39
CA TRP A 443 -2.54 17.11 31.49
C TRP A 443 -3.13 16.68 32.82
N PHE A 444 -2.46 17.02 33.93
CA PHE A 444 -2.96 16.73 35.30
C PHE A 444 -4.23 17.48 35.68
N ASP A 445 -4.62 18.49 34.92
CA ASP A 445 -5.88 19.23 35.06
C ASP A 445 -7.06 18.61 34.29
N GLY A 446 -6.80 17.50 33.57
CA GLY A 446 -7.79 16.80 32.77
C GLY A 446 -7.93 17.28 31.32
N GLU A 447 -7.23 18.34 30.92
CA GLU A 447 -7.16 18.77 29.53
C GLU A 447 -6.44 17.73 28.66
N LEU A 448 -6.98 17.45 27.47
CA LEU A 448 -6.34 16.52 26.54
C LEU A 448 -5.15 17.18 25.82
N ALA A 449 -4.13 16.39 25.56
CA ALA A 449 -2.95 16.77 24.79
C ALA A 449 -2.78 15.83 23.57
N GLU A 450 -2.02 16.28 22.56
CA GLU A 450 -1.54 15.36 21.53
C GLU A 450 -0.55 14.35 22.15
N PRO A 451 -0.46 13.13 21.59
CA PRO A 451 0.42 12.09 22.13
C PRO A 451 1.87 12.55 22.31
N GLY A 452 2.40 12.40 23.51
CA GLY A 452 3.75 12.79 23.88
C GLY A 452 3.94 14.23 24.38
N PHE A 453 2.87 15.02 24.45
CA PHE A 453 2.92 16.42 24.91
C PHE A 453 2.29 16.65 26.29
N GLY A 454 1.56 15.65 26.83
CA GLY A 454 0.91 15.74 28.14
C GLY A 454 1.66 15.00 29.26
N ASN A 455 0.94 14.74 30.34
CA ASN A 455 1.40 14.02 31.52
C ASN A 455 1.05 12.51 31.50
N GLY A 456 0.54 12.01 30.37
CA GLY A 456 0.17 10.59 30.20
C GLY A 456 1.36 9.64 30.09
N GLU A 457 2.60 10.16 30.05
CA GLU A 457 3.82 9.36 29.95
C GLU A 457 3.75 8.32 28.81
N VAL A 458 3.11 8.71 27.69
CA VAL A 458 2.79 7.82 26.55
C VAL A 458 4.07 7.25 25.92
N LYS A 459 5.12 8.07 25.82
CA LYS A 459 6.42 7.65 25.29
C LYS A 459 7.04 6.52 26.11
N GLU A 460 7.04 6.66 27.42
CA GLU A 460 7.57 5.69 28.37
C GLU A 460 6.76 4.39 28.34
N LEU A 461 5.43 4.50 28.24
CA LEU A 461 4.53 3.35 28.12
C LEU A 461 4.79 2.58 26.82
N ILE A 462 4.89 3.25 25.68
CA ILE A 462 5.21 2.61 24.40
C ILE A 462 6.56 1.92 24.49
N SER A 463 7.59 2.60 25.04
CA SER A 463 8.93 2.07 25.19
C SER A 463 8.95 0.78 26.02
N ILE A 464 8.31 0.76 27.19
CA ILE A 464 8.32 -0.43 28.06
C ILE A 464 7.48 -1.58 27.46
N LEU A 465 6.39 -1.29 26.77
CA LEU A 465 5.59 -2.31 26.11
C LEU A 465 6.37 -2.97 24.96
N ARG A 466 7.11 -2.19 24.15
CA ARG A 466 8.01 -2.72 23.11
C ARG A 466 9.06 -3.64 23.73
N CYS A 467 9.73 -3.23 24.81
CA CYS A 467 10.72 -4.05 25.52
C CYS A 467 10.13 -5.38 26.05
N ARG A 468 8.82 -5.49 26.18
CA ARG A 468 8.10 -6.67 26.66
C ARG A 468 7.41 -7.46 25.55
N SER A 469 7.72 -7.19 24.30
CA SER A 469 7.11 -7.83 23.12
C SER A 469 5.58 -7.76 23.16
N PHE A 470 5.06 -6.56 23.47
CA PHE A 470 3.61 -6.33 23.49
C PHE A 470 3.06 -6.41 22.08
N SER A 471 2.14 -7.34 21.85
CA SER A 471 1.49 -7.57 20.54
C SER A 471 0.03 -7.09 20.48
N GLY A 472 -0.43 -6.43 21.54
CA GLY A 472 -1.79 -5.87 21.60
C GLY A 472 -1.95 -4.60 20.76
N PRO A 473 -3.22 -4.15 20.54
CA PRO A 473 -3.46 -2.90 19.84
C PRO A 473 -2.91 -1.68 20.60
N MET A 474 -2.26 -0.77 19.84
CA MET A 474 -2.06 0.61 20.23
C MET A 474 -3.08 1.46 19.51
N VAL A 475 -4.03 2.03 20.24
CA VAL A 475 -5.18 2.73 19.67
C VAL A 475 -5.02 4.23 19.81
N ILE A 476 -4.76 4.90 18.70
CA ILE A 476 -4.76 6.37 18.65
C ILE A 476 -6.18 6.86 18.88
N TRP A 477 -6.34 7.71 19.88
CA TRP A 477 -7.61 8.40 20.15
C TRP A 477 -7.48 9.86 19.69
N PRO A 478 -8.07 10.22 18.54
CA PRO A 478 -7.91 11.56 18.00
C PRO A 478 -8.47 12.64 18.94
N ARG A 479 -7.73 13.76 19.07
CA ARG A 479 -8.18 14.93 19.81
C ARG A 479 -8.95 15.90 18.93
N GLU A 480 -8.28 16.49 17.93
CA GLU A 480 -8.87 17.49 17.02
C GLU A 480 -9.16 16.89 15.65
N SER A 481 -8.22 16.11 15.12
CA SER A 481 -8.39 15.41 13.86
C SER A 481 -7.54 14.14 13.81
N ILE A 482 -8.00 13.15 13.05
CA ILE A 482 -7.30 11.88 12.82
C ILE A 482 -5.88 12.15 12.28
N ALA A 483 -5.78 12.96 11.22
CA ALA A 483 -4.50 13.25 10.59
C ALA A 483 -3.48 13.91 11.53
N ARG A 484 -3.92 14.78 12.42
CA ARG A 484 -3.03 15.44 13.39
C ARG A 484 -2.51 14.47 14.42
N SER A 485 -3.39 13.69 15.03
CA SER A 485 -3.00 12.71 16.07
C SER A 485 -2.17 11.57 15.49
N CYS A 486 -2.44 11.13 14.27
CA CYS A 486 -1.59 10.14 13.59
C CYS A 486 -0.18 10.70 13.30
N ARG A 487 -0.06 11.95 12.85
CA ARG A 487 1.25 12.59 12.67
C ARG A 487 2.02 12.70 13.98
N ALA A 488 1.35 13.17 15.05
CA ALA A 488 1.97 13.28 16.37
C ALA A 488 2.49 11.92 16.87
N PHE A 489 1.73 10.85 16.68
CA PHE A 489 2.19 9.50 17.03
C PHE A 489 3.44 9.07 16.23
N TRP A 490 3.47 9.32 14.92
CA TRP A 490 4.63 8.98 14.10
C TRP A 490 5.87 9.81 14.46
N GLU A 491 5.70 11.10 14.77
CA GLU A 491 6.81 11.92 15.26
C GLU A 491 7.32 11.44 16.62
N LEU A 492 6.40 11.00 17.49
CA LEU A 492 6.77 10.41 18.78
C LEU A 492 7.62 9.15 18.59
N LEU A 493 7.22 8.25 17.70
CA LEU A 493 7.99 7.02 17.41
C LEU A 493 9.37 7.31 16.81
N LYS A 494 9.48 8.30 15.93
CA LYS A 494 10.79 8.71 15.36
C LYS A 494 11.73 9.30 16.40
N ALA A 495 11.19 9.91 17.45
CA ALA A 495 11.95 10.51 18.54
C ALA A 495 12.38 9.50 19.63
N MET A 496 11.96 8.24 19.51
CA MET A 496 12.29 7.13 20.43
C MET A 496 13.47 6.29 19.93
#